data_4850fec514451033f91e0daccc188607
#
_entry.id   4850fec514451033f91e0daccc188607
#
_cell.length_a   1.000
_cell.length_b   1.000
_cell.length_c   1.000
_cell.angle_alpha   90.00
_cell.angle_beta   90.00
_cell.angle_gamma   90.00
#
_symmetry.space_group_name_H-M   'P 1'
#
loop_
_entity.id
_entity.type
_entity.pdbx_description
1 polymer ?
#
loop_
_entity_poly.entity_id
_entity_poly.type
_entity_poly.pdbx_seq_one_letter_code
_entity_poly.pdbx_strand_id
1 'polypeptide(L)'
;MIITSNTNEQIKNLIHLKDKSKARKTSGTFIVEGIKMFQEIPKEDFIKAYASENFYEKRKEEISDYFRKNNLKEDVQLVSDSVFKKISDTVTPQGILAVVRQKTYSIEDIIKSRNKEKSCIVVLDRIQDPGNLGTIVRTGEAAGITGIIMSSSTADIYNPKVIRSTMGSIYRVPFVIVADLPKAVDILREDGITCFAAHLKGELYNSGTLTKDCALLIGNEANGLSDEVANKADKLIKIPMAGKVESLNAAIATSISMYEATR
;
A
#
# COMPACT_ATOMS: atom_id res chain seq x y z
N MET A 1 7.98 24.91 -21.50
CA MET A 1 9.34 24.45 -21.86
C MET A 1 9.40 22.94 -21.65
N ILE A 2 9.94 22.18 -22.62
CA ILE A 2 10.03 20.72 -22.57
C ILE A 2 11.41 20.32 -22.05
N ILE A 3 11.48 19.36 -21.12
CA ILE A 3 12.74 18.82 -20.64
C ILE A 3 13.16 17.67 -21.56
N THR A 4 14.32 17.83 -22.22
CA THR A 4 14.89 16.84 -23.14
C THR A 4 16.17 16.17 -22.62
N SER A 5 16.70 16.65 -21.49
CA SER A 5 17.97 16.15 -20.92
C SER A 5 17.75 15.29 -19.69
N ASN A 6 18.34 14.10 -19.66
CA ASN A 6 18.39 13.22 -18.50
C ASN A 6 19.24 13.79 -17.34
N THR A 7 20.08 14.81 -17.61
CA THR A 7 20.92 15.46 -16.58
C THR A 7 20.19 16.58 -15.86
N ASN A 8 18.96 16.92 -16.27
CA ASN A 8 18.14 17.90 -15.59
C ASN A 8 17.89 17.47 -14.14
N GLU A 9 17.96 18.40 -13.20
CA GLU A 9 17.81 18.16 -11.75
C GLU A 9 16.48 17.50 -11.38
N GLN A 10 15.39 17.94 -12.02
CA GLN A 10 14.07 17.35 -11.77
C GLN A 10 14.03 15.87 -12.20
N ILE A 11 14.66 15.55 -13.34
CA ILE A 11 14.73 14.17 -13.86
C ILE A 11 15.58 13.29 -12.95
N LYS A 12 16.74 13.79 -12.48
CA LYS A 12 17.56 13.07 -11.49
C LYS A 12 16.78 12.77 -10.21
N ASN A 13 16.02 13.76 -9.72
CA ASN A 13 15.20 13.59 -8.53
C ASN A 13 14.11 12.50 -8.74
N LEU A 14 13.42 12.49 -9.88
CA LEU A 14 12.45 11.44 -10.20
C LEU A 14 13.09 10.06 -10.26
N ILE A 15 14.27 9.93 -10.86
CA ILE A 15 15.02 8.66 -10.87
C ILE A 15 15.38 8.24 -9.44
N HIS A 16 15.81 9.16 -8.58
CA HIS A 16 16.08 8.86 -7.18
C HIS A 16 14.82 8.41 -6.43
N LEU A 17 13.69 9.07 -6.61
CA LEU A 17 12.41 8.67 -6.02
C LEU A 17 11.95 7.28 -6.53
N LYS A 18 12.19 6.97 -7.79
CA LYS A 18 11.91 5.66 -8.37
C LYS A 18 12.78 4.58 -7.72
N ASP A 19 14.10 4.78 -7.71
CA ASP A 19 15.06 3.72 -7.43
C ASP A 19 15.42 3.58 -5.94
N LYS A 20 15.30 4.64 -5.14
CA LYS A 20 15.86 4.70 -3.78
C LYS A 20 14.80 4.91 -2.70
N SER A 21 14.59 3.90 -1.84
CA SER A 21 13.70 4.05 -0.67
C SER A 21 14.15 5.20 0.25
N LYS A 22 15.47 5.38 0.45
CA LYS A 22 16.00 6.50 1.24
C LYS A 22 15.57 7.86 0.68
N ALA A 23 15.58 8.05 -0.65
CA ALA A 23 15.14 9.30 -1.26
C ALA A 23 13.66 9.57 -0.95
N ARG A 24 12.78 8.56 -1.07
CA ARG A 24 11.37 8.65 -0.74
C ARG A 24 11.14 9.01 0.74
N LYS A 25 11.85 8.33 1.65
CA LYS A 25 11.76 8.61 3.11
C LYS A 25 12.23 10.01 3.46
N THR A 26 13.35 10.46 2.89
CA THR A 26 13.91 11.80 3.19
C THR A 26 13.05 12.92 2.64
N SER A 27 12.48 12.77 1.43
CA SER A 27 11.64 13.80 0.82
C SER A 27 10.19 13.78 1.31
N GLY A 28 9.73 12.69 1.92
CA GLY A 28 8.32 12.47 2.25
C GLY A 28 7.43 12.41 1.01
N THR A 29 7.99 11.98 -0.15
CA THR A 29 7.27 11.91 -1.42
C THR A 29 7.48 10.59 -2.13
N PHE A 30 6.61 10.29 -3.06
CA PHE A 30 6.73 9.12 -3.92
C PHE A 30 6.18 9.43 -5.31
N ILE A 31 6.37 8.52 -6.25
CA ILE A 31 5.84 8.68 -7.60
C ILE A 31 4.72 7.68 -7.88
N VAL A 32 3.76 8.15 -8.64
CA VAL A 32 2.70 7.33 -9.23
C VAL A 32 2.76 7.43 -10.74
N GLU A 33 2.49 6.33 -11.44
CA GLU A 33 2.53 6.26 -12.90
C GLU A 33 1.21 5.75 -13.45
N GLY A 34 0.76 6.38 -14.54
CA GLY A 34 -0.45 6.02 -15.27
C GLY A 34 -1.65 6.89 -14.95
N ILE A 35 -2.51 7.08 -15.97
CA ILE A 35 -3.61 8.05 -15.92
C ILE A 35 -4.63 7.74 -14.82
N LYS A 36 -4.97 6.46 -14.58
CA LYS A 36 -5.91 6.08 -13.53
C LYS A 36 -5.39 6.46 -12.14
N MET A 37 -4.12 6.12 -11.85
CA MET A 37 -3.49 6.48 -10.59
C MET A 37 -3.40 7.99 -10.41
N PHE A 38 -3.08 8.73 -11.49
CA PHE A 38 -3.02 10.18 -11.50
C PHE A 38 -4.39 10.82 -11.17
N GLN A 39 -5.47 10.34 -11.78
CA GLN A 39 -6.81 10.89 -11.59
C GLN A 39 -7.37 10.69 -10.17
N GLU A 40 -6.83 9.74 -9.42
CA GLU A 40 -7.25 9.42 -8.05
C GLU A 40 -6.39 10.09 -6.97
N ILE A 41 -5.35 10.88 -7.33
CA ILE A 41 -4.50 11.56 -6.35
C ILE A 41 -5.35 12.54 -5.54
N PRO A 42 -5.38 12.46 -4.19
CA PRO A 42 -6.00 13.48 -3.36
C PRO A 42 -5.35 14.84 -3.61
N LYS A 43 -6.17 15.89 -3.74
CA LYS A 43 -5.67 17.24 -4.10
C LYS A 43 -4.61 17.79 -3.14
N GLU A 44 -4.76 17.47 -1.85
CA GLU A 44 -3.84 17.89 -0.79
C GLU A 44 -2.48 17.20 -0.87
N ASP A 45 -2.41 16.05 -1.53
CA ASP A 45 -1.18 15.25 -1.66
C ASP A 45 -0.48 15.48 -3.00
N PHE A 46 -1.15 16.11 -3.98
CA PHE A 46 -0.56 16.41 -5.29
C PHE A 46 0.58 17.43 -5.16
N ILE A 47 1.71 17.15 -5.80
CA ILE A 47 2.86 18.06 -5.84
C ILE A 47 3.12 18.54 -7.26
N LYS A 48 3.34 17.62 -8.21
CA LYS A 48 3.66 17.96 -9.59
C LYS A 48 3.46 16.78 -10.53
N ALA A 49 2.98 17.05 -11.74
CA ALA A 49 2.87 16.04 -12.79
C ALA A 49 3.96 16.21 -13.86
N TYR A 50 4.31 15.09 -14.49
CA TYR A 50 5.19 15.01 -15.65
C TYR A 50 4.51 14.19 -16.73
N ALA A 51 4.46 14.71 -17.94
CA ALA A 51 3.86 14.01 -19.06
C ALA A 51 4.80 14.00 -20.26
N SER A 52 4.83 12.88 -21.00
CA SER A 52 5.50 12.89 -22.30
C SER A 52 4.70 13.73 -23.29
N GLU A 53 5.39 14.38 -24.24
CA GLU A 53 4.76 15.24 -25.25
C GLU A 53 3.63 14.51 -25.95
N ASN A 54 3.91 13.31 -26.46
CA ASN A 54 2.96 12.50 -27.21
C ASN A 54 1.71 12.11 -26.39
N PHE A 55 1.89 11.79 -25.10
CA PHE A 55 0.76 11.50 -24.22
C PHE A 55 -0.06 12.74 -23.91
N TYR A 56 0.60 13.86 -23.60
CA TYR A 56 -0.07 15.12 -23.29
C TYR A 56 -0.91 15.63 -24.46
N GLU A 57 -0.41 15.58 -25.69
CA GLU A 57 -1.17 15.96 -26.89
C GLU A 57 -2.45 15.14 -27.04
N LYS A 58 -2.39 13.83 -26.80
CA LYS A 58 -3.51 12.90 -26.96
C LYS A 58 -4.52 12.91 -25.81
N ARG A 59 -4.08 13.26 -24.60
CA ARG A 59 -4.87 13.09 -23.37
C ARG A 59 -4.96 14.36 -22.53
N LYS A 60 -4.71 15.52 -23.12
CA LYS A 60 -4.72 16.82 -22.44
C LYS A 60 -6.00 17.06 -21.64
N GLU A 61 -7.16 16.76 -22.23
CA GLU A 61 -8.45 16.95 -21.56
C GLU A 61 -8.56 16.11 -20.26
N GLU A 62 -8.14 14.85 -20.29
CA GLU A 62 -8.19 13.99 -19.10
C GLU A 62 -7.27 14.49 -17.97
N ILE A 63 -6.14 15.09 -18.32
CA ILE A 63 -5.22 15.70 -17.36
C ILE A 63 -5.84 16.99 -16.80
N SER A 64 -6.33 17.87 -17.67
CA SER A 64 -6.95 19.13 -17.28
C SER A 64 -8.21 18.92 -16.43
N ASP A 65 -8.96 17.85 -16.68
CA ASP A 65 -10.13 17.46 -15.88
C ASP A 65 -9.76 17.17 -14.41
N TYR A 66 -8.63 16.53 -14.16
CA TYR A 66 -8.15 16.32 -12.79
C TYR A 66 -7.96 17.66 -12.07
N PHE A 67 -7.26 18.62 -12.69
CA PHE A 67 -7.01 19.94 -12.09
C PHE A 67 -8.29 20.72 -11.87
N ARG A 68 -9.19 20.69 -12.85
CA ARG A 68 -10.51 21.36 -12.78
C ARG A 68 -11.37 20.81 -11.65
N LYS A 69 -11.50 19.47 -11.56
CA LYS A 69 -12.31 18.80 -10.52
C LYS A 69 -11.79 19.07 -9.12
N ASN A 70 -10.48 19.19 -8.97
CA ASN A 70 -9.85 19.45 -7.67
C ASN A 70 -9.65 20.92 -7.35
N ASN A 71 -10.06 21.84 -8.25
CA ASN A 71 -9.82 23.28 -8.14
C ASN A 71 -8.33 23.60 -7.93
N LEU A 72 -7.47 22.94 -8.69
CA LEU A 72 -6.02 23.13 -8.70
C LEU A 72 -5.58 23.87 -9.96
N LYS A 73 -4.51 24.66 -9.82
CA LYS A 73 -3.78 25.18 -11.01
C LYS A 73 -3.06 24.03 -11.69
N GLU A 74 -3.19 23.94 -13.01
CA GLU A 74 -2.48 22.93 -13.79
C GLU A 74 -0.95 23.11 -13.66
N ASP A 75 -0.29 22.10 -13.12
CA ASP A 75 1.17 22.04 -12.98
C ASP A 75 1.70 20.73 -13.60
N VAL A 76 1.84 20.77 -14.91
CA VAL A 76 2.34 19.65 -15.71
C VAL A 76 3.64 20.06 -16.41
N GLN A 77 4.72 19.37 -16.08
CA GLN A 77 6.00 19.53 -16.77
C GLN A 77 6.07 18.56 -17.96
N LEU A 78 6.19 19.08 -19.16
CA LEU A 78 6.40 18.25 -20.35
C LEU A 78 7.84 17.76 -20.41
N VAL A 79 8.00 16.51 -20.79
CA VAL A 79 9.31 15.85 -21.02
C VAL A 79 9.27 15.13 -22.37
N SER A 80 10.42 14.97 -23.01
CA SER A 80 10.50 14.16 -24.23
C SER A 80 10.18 12.68 -23.94
N ASP A 81 9.69 11.94 -24.94
CA ASP A 81 9.37 10.52 -24.78
C ASP A 81 10.60 9.69 -24.34
N SER A 82 11.79 10.06 -24.78
CA SER A 82 13.04 9.40 -24.37
C SER A 82 13.36 9.63 -22.89
N VAL A 83 13.14 10.84 -22.39
CA VAL A 83 13.27 11.17 -20.95
C VAL A 83 12.20 10.46 -20.15
N PHE A 84 10.96 10.43 -20.64
CA PHE A 84 9.86 9.75 -19.94
C PHE A 84 10.16 8.26 -19.74
N LYS A 85 10.65 7.55 -20.75
CA LYS A 85 11.11 6.16 -20.63
C LYS A 85 12.13 5.95 -19.51
N LYS A 86 12.98 6.94 -19.25
CA LYS A 86 14.02 6.85 -18.22
C LYS A 86 13.47 6.99 -16.80
N ILE A 87 12.47 7.85 -16.60
CA ILE A 87 11.82 8.05 -15.29
C ILE A 87 10.74 7.03 -14.99
N SER A 88 10.17 6.40 -16.00
CA SER A 88 9.18 5.32 -15.84
C SER A 88 9.79 4.06 -15.23
N ASP A 89 8.97 3.31 -14.48
CA ASP A 89 9.29 1.97 -13.95
C ASP A 89 8.60 0.85 -14.77
N THR A 90 7.90 1.21 -15.86
CA THR A 90 7.22 0.25 -16.74
C THR A 90 7.95 0.07 -18.07
N VAL A 91 7.86 -1.13 -18.63
CA VAL A 91 8.44 -1.45 -19.96
C VAL A 91 7.74 -0.66 -21.06
N THR A 92 6.43 -0.48 -20.95
CA THR A 92 5.56 0.26 -21.87
C THR A 92 4.89 1.40 -21.13
N PRO A 93 5.57 2.56 -20.94
CA PRO A 93 5.02 3.68 -20.19
C PRO A 93 3.75 4.23 -20.84
N GLN A 94 2.76 4.58 -20.01
CA GLN A 94 1.59 5.29 -20.53
C GLN A 94 1.92 6.73 -20.93
N GLY A 95 2.86 7.38 -20.24
CA GLY A 95 3.28 8.74 -20.57
C GLY A 95 2.87 9.80 -19.56
N ILE A 96 2.33 9.44 -18.40
CA ILE A 96 2.07 10.35 -17.28
C ILE A 96 2.57 9.76 -15.97
N LEU A 97 3.16 10.64 -15.16
CA LEU A 97 3.69 10.37 -13.84
C LEU A 97 3.45 11.58 -12.94
N ALA A 98 3.19 11.38 -11.67
CA ALA A 98 3.12 12.47 -10.69
C ALA A 98 3.96 12.18 -9.45
N VAL A 99 4.46 13.26 -8.84
CA VAL A 99 5.05 13.28 -7.50
C VAL A 99 3.93 13.57 -6.51
N VAL A 100 3.83 12.72 -5.49
CA VAL A 100 2.76 12.75 -4.49
C VAL A 100 3.36 12.75 -3.09
N ARG A 101 2.73 13.46 -2.16
CA ARG A 101 3.12 13.51 -0.75
C ARG A 101 2.77 12.19 -0.05
N GLN A 102 3.66 11.71 0.80
CA GLN A 102 3.39 10.56 1.67
C GLN A 102 2.44 10.98 2.80
N LYS A 103 1.45 10.14 3.08
CA LYS A 103 0.63 10.28 4.28
C LYS A 103 1.32 9.64 5.48
N THR A 104 1.10 10.21 6.65
CA THR A 104 1.60 9.69 7.92
C THR A 104 0.41 9.45 8.83
N TYR A 105 0.30 8.24 9.36
CA TYR A 105 -0.71 7.84 10.33
C TYR A 105 -0.03 7.30 11.59
N SER A 106 -0.72 7.40 12.71
CA SER A 106 -0.37 6.73 13.96
C SER A 106 -1.20 5.46 14.16
N ILE A 107 -0.87 4.63 15.15
CA ILE A 107 -1.69 3.48 15.53
C ILE A 107 -3.07 3.96 16.02
N GLU A 108 -3.09 5.07 16.76
CA GLU A 108 -4.31 5.70 17.26
C GLU A 108 -5.23 6.18 16.12
N ASP A 109 -4.68 6.67 15.01
CA ASP A 109 -5.46 7.04 13.84
C ASP A 109 -6.13 5.82 13.21
N ILE A 110 -5.44 4.68 13.14
CA ILE A 110 -5.99 3.42 12.65
C ILE A 110 -7.09 2.90 13.59
N ILE A 111 -6.86 2.95 14.90
CA ILE A 111 -7.85 2.57 15.90
C ILE A 111 -9.09 3.47 15.82
N LYS A 112 -8.92 4.77 15.70
CA LYS A 112 -10.02 5.74 15.58
C LYS A 112 -10.81 5.63 14.27
N SER A 113 -10.19 5.13 13.20
CA SER A 113 -10.86 4.91 11.92
C SER A 113 -11.84 3.74 11.93
N ARG A 114 -11.94 3.00 13.06
CA ARG A 114 -12.88 1.89 13.22
C ARG A 114 -14.32 2.34 12.97
N ASN A 115 -14.98 1.61 12.11
CA ASN A 115 -16.44 1.67 12.05
C ASN A 115 -16.99 0.91 13.26
N LYS A 116 -17.88 1.52 14.08
CA LYS A 116 -18.42 0.94 15.33
C LYS A 116 -19.07 -0.43 15.16
N GLU A 117 -19.35 -0.85 13.93
CA GLU A 117 -20.03 -2.13 13.68
C GLU A 117 -19.04 -3.27 13.32
N LYS A 118 -17.95 -2.96 12.63
CA LYS A 118 -16.93 -3.96 12.22
C LYS A 118 -15.59 -3.28 12.00
N SER A 119 -14.54 -3.75 12.64
CA SER A 119 -13.19 -3.31 12.36
C SER A 119 -12.30 -4.51 12.08
N CYS A 120 -11.53 -4.43 11.02
CA CYS A 120 -10.52 -5.41 10.70
C CYS A 120 -9.22 -4.66 10.40
N ILE A 121 -8.23 -4.83 11.26
CA ILE A 121 -6.88 -4.29 11.08
C ILE A 121 -5.98 -5.43 10.60
N VAL A 122 -5.12 -5.16 9.63
CA VAL A 122 -4.13 -6.14 9.16
C VAL A 122 -2.77 -5.76 9.69
N VAL A 123 -2.11 -6.69 10.39
CA VAL A 123 -0.77 -6.51 10.95
C VAL A 123 0.20 -7.37 10.16
N LEU A 124 1.18 -6.74 9.51
CA LEU A 124 2.10 -7.39 8.59
C LEU A 124 3.50 -7.48 9.20
N ASP A 125 3.93 -8.70 9.50
CA ASP A 125 5.27 -8.98 10.01
C ASP A 125 6.20 -9.41 8.87
N ARG A 126 7.05 -8.49 8.42
CA ARG A 126 8.15 -8.76 7.46
C ARG A 126 7.69 -9.32 6.10
N ILE A 127 6.57 -8.87 5.56
CA ILE A 127 6.18 -9.17 4.17
C ILE A 127 7.24 -8.58 3.24
N GLN A 128 7.88 -9.41 2.40
CA GLN A 128 9.02 -9.01 1.57
C GLN A 128 8.67 -8.81 0.11
N ASP A 129 7.70 -9.54 -0.44
CA ASP A 129 7.33 -9.38 -1.85
C ASP A 129 6.47 -8.13 -2.07
N PRO A 130 6.94 -7.17 -2.92
CA PRO A 130 6.19 -5.97 -3.24
C PRO A 130 4.82 -6.23 -3.88
N GLY A 131 4.69 -7.34 -4.64
CA GLY A 131 3.43 -7.74 -5.25
C GLY A 131 2.41 -8.20 -4.22
N ASN A 132 2.87 -9.00 -3.21
CA ASN A 132 2.03 -9.41 -2.09
C ASN A 132 1.55 -8.20 -1.30
N LEU A 133 2.47 -7.29 -0.93
CA LEU A 133 2.11 -6.08 -0.18
C LEU A 133 1.06 -5.24 -0.92
N GLY A 134 1.27 -4.96 -2.20
CA GLY A 134 0.31 -4.19 -2.99
C GLY A 134 -1.03 -4.89 -3.16
N THR A 135 -1.04 -6.22 -3.29
CA THR A 135 -2.26 -7.04 -3.36
C THR A 135 -3.02 -6.99 -2.03
N ILE A 136 -2.32 -7.08 -0.89
CA ILE A 136 -2.93 -6.97 0.44
C ILE A 136 -3.61 -5.61 0.61
N VAL A 137 -2.93 -4.51 0.27
CA VAL A 137 -3.51 -3.15 0.36
C VAL A 137 -4.76 -3.04 -0.52
N ARG A 138 -4.69 -3.50 -1.77
CA ARG A 138 -5.81 -3.44 -2.72
C ARG A 138 -6.99 -4.29 -2.27
N THR A 139 -6.74 -5.53 -1.85
CA THR A 139 -7.80 -6.42 -1.36
C THR A 139 -8.37 -5.93 -0.03
N GLY A 140 -7.51 -5.33 0.80
CA GLY A 140 -7.93 -4.72 2.07
C GLY A 140 -8.96 -3.61 1.88
N GLU A 141 -8.74 -2.71 0.92
CA GLU A 141 -9.76 -1.72 0.55
C GLU A 141 -11.06 -2.38 0.11
N ALA A 142 -10.97 -3.35 -0.80
CA ALA A 142 -12.15 -4.05 -1.33
C ALA A 142 -12.92 -4.82 -0.25
N ALA A 143 -12.22 -5.38 0.74
CA ALA A 143 -12.82 -6.07 1.88
C ALA A 143 -13.33 -5.10 2.96
N GLY A 144 -12.97 -3.81 2.93
CA GLY A 144 -13.38 -2.81 3.91
C GLY A 144 -12.59 -2.88 5.22
N ILE A 145 -11.29 -3.22 5.17
CA ILE A 145 -10.44 -3.13 6.36
C ILE A 145 -10.27 -1.68 6.82
N THR A 146 -10.04 -1.49 8.11
CA THR A 146 -9.89 -0.15 8.70
C THR A 146 -8.47 0.38 8.65
N GLY A 147 -7.47 -0.50 8.50
CA GLY A 147 -6.08 -0.06 8.33
C GLY A 147 -5.07 -1.19 8.36
N ILE A 148 -3.80 -0.82 8.12
CA ILE A 148 -2.68 -1.75 8.08
C ILE A 148 -1.57 -1.26 9.01
N ILE A 149 -1.04 -2.14 9.84
CA ILE A 149 0.16 -1.90 10.67
C ILE A 149 1.26 -2.79 10.13
N MET A 150 2.42 -2.22 9.83
CA MET A 150 3.54 -2.95 9.23
C MET A 150 4.80 -2.82 10.06
N SER A 151 5.57 -3.91 10.17
CA SER A 151 6.93 -3.83 10.72
C SER A 151 7.84 -3.01 9.80
N SER A 152 8.84 -2.35 10.37
CA SER A 152 9.85 -1.56 9.63
C SER A 152 10.66 -2.39 8.63
N SER A 153 10.68 -3.70 8.78
CA SER A 153 11.30 -4.66 7.87
C SER A 153 10.38 -5.19 6.77
N THR A 154 9.13 -4.75 6.71
CA THR A 154 8.24 -5.00 5.56
C THR A 154 8.72 -4.23 4.33
N ALA A 155 8.46 -4.74 3.13
CA ALA A 155 8.78 -4.09 1.87
C ALA A 155 8.30 -2.63 1.87
N ASP A 156 9.05 -1.75 1.20
CA ASP A 156 8.71 -0.33 1.11
C ASP A 156 7.37 -0.14 0.38
N ILE A 157 6.36 0.29 1.12
CA ILE A 157 4.99 0.49 0.60
C ILE A 157 4.95 1.51 -0.54
N TYR A 158 5.89 2.46 -0.57
CA TYR A 158 6.02 3.46 -1.64
C TYR A 158 6.95 3.02 -2.79
N ASN A 159 7.37 1.75 -2.81
CA ASN A 159 8.06 1.18 -3.96
C ASN A 159 7.14 1.23 -5.20
N PRO A 160 7.62 1.66 -6.39
CA PRO A 160 6.78 1.76 -7.60
C PRO A 160 6.02 0.48 -7.94
N LYS A 161 6.59 -0.70 -7.70
CA LYS A 161 5.91 -1.99 -7.93
C LYS A 161 4.75 -2.20 -6.95
N VAL A 162 4.91 -1.81 -5.67
CA VAL A 162 3.81 -1.83 -4.69
C VAL A 162 2.72 -0.86 -5.11
N ILE A 163 3.09 0.40 -5.37
CA ILE A 163 2.14 1.46 -5.77
C ILE A 163 1.28 1.03 -6.95
N ARG A 164 1.88 0.48 -8.02
CA ARG A 164 1.10 -0.05 -9.15
C ARG A 164 0.13 -1.15 -8.77
N SER A 165 0.57 -2.07 -7.89
CA SER A 165 -0.25 -3.20 -7.47
C SER A 165 -1.45 -2.77 -6.62
N THR A 166 -1.40 -1.62 -5.95
CA THR A 166 -2.51 -1.09 -5.13
C THR A 166 -3.68 -0.58 -5.96
N MET A 167 -3.46 -0.22 -7.23
CA MET A 167 -4.52 0.32 -8.11
C MET A 167 -5.32 1.47 -7.48
N GLY A 168 -4.65 2.39 -6.76
CA GLY A 168 -5.26 3.55 -6.10
C GLY A 168 -5.60 3.34 -4.62
N SER A 169 -5.66 2.10 -4.13
CA SER A 169 -5.98 1.82 -2.72
C SER A 169 -4.99 2.47 -1.73
N ILE A 170 -3.77 2.77 -2.17
CA ILE A 170 -2.76 3.49 -1.38
C ILE A 170 -3.25 4.85 -0.87
N TYR A 171 -4.18 5.49 -1.55
CA TYR A 171 -4.74 6.78 -1.16
C TYR A 171 -5.84 6.68 -0.09
N ARG A 172 -6.46 5.50 0.05
CA ARG A 172 -7.69 5.29 0.81
C ARG A 172 -7.52 4.41 2.05
N VAL A 173 -6.59 3.44 2.01
CA VAL A 173 -6.32 2.56 3.15
C VAL A 173 -5.30 3.22 4.08
N PRO A 174 -5.65 3.57 5.33
CA PRO A 174 -4.69 4.06 6.29
C PRO A 174 -3.65 3.00 6.64
N PHE A 175 -2.39 3.40 6.82
CA PHE A 175 -1.35 2.47 7.26
C PHE A 175 -0.29 3.18 8.10
N VAL A 176 0.36 2.41 8.97
CA VAL A 176 1.49 2.86 9.78
C VAL A 176 2.63 1.84 9.73
N ILE A 177 3.85 2.34 9.73
CA ILE A 177 5.06 1.51 9.83
C ILE A 177 5.64 1.72 11.23
N VAL A 178 5.82 0.62 11.98
CA VAL A 178 6.30 0.65 13.36
C VAL A 178 7.65 -0.05 13.51
N ALA A 179 8.46 0.43 14.43
CA ALA A 179 9.73 -0.19 14.75
C ALA A 179 9.55 -1.44 15.64
N ASP A 180 8.55 -1.40 16.53
CA ASP A 180 8.22 -2.46 17.49
C ASP A 180 6.81 -2.98 17.23
N LEU A 181 6.74 -4.04 16.40
CA LEU A 181 5.46 -4.65 16.02
C LEU A 181 4.77 -5.38 17.17
N PRO A 182 5.49 -6.14 18.04
CA PRO A 182 4.92 -6.74 19.25
C PRO A 182 4.23 -5.71 20.16
N LYS A 183 4.85 -4.56 20.38
CA LYS A 183 4.24 -3.46 21.15
C LYS A 183 2.99 -2.90 20.47
N ALA A 184 2.98 -2.79 19.15
CA ALA A 184 1.80 -2.37 18.42
C ALA A 184 0.63 -3.35 18.60
N VAL A 185 0.90 -4.65 18.64
CA VAL A 185 -0.12 -5.68 18.94
C VAL A 185 -0.64 -5.53 20.38
N ASP A 186 0.24 -5.26 21.36
CA ASP A 186 -0.20 -5.00 22.73
C ASP A 186 -1.16 -3.80 22.82
N ILE A 187 -0.87 -2.70 22.11
CA ILE A 187 -1.74 -1.51 22.05
C ILE A 187 -3.13 -1.88 21.48
N LEU A 188 -3.19 -2.70 20.42
CA LEU A 188 -4.46 -3.16 19.86
C LEU A 188 -5.28 -3.98 20.89
N ARG A 189 -4.62 -4.89 21.63
CA ARG A 189 -5.25 -5.70 22.65
C ARG A 189 -5.76 -4.88 23.84
N GLU A 190 -4.98 -3.90 24.29
CA GLU A 190 -5.40 -2.95 25.33
C GLU A 190 -6.63 -2.14 24.94
N ASP A 191 -6.82 -1.88 23.62
CA ASP A 191 -8.02 -1.22 23.08
C ASP A 191 -9.20 -2.21 22.82
N GLY A 192 -9.06 -3.47 23.22
CA GLY A 192 -10.11 -4.50 23.13
C GLY A 192 -10.21 -5.18 21.77
N ILE A 193 -9.21 -5.01 20.88
CA ILE A 193 -9.18 -5.64 19.57
C ILE A 193 -8.61 -7.05 19.71
N THR A 194 -9.38 -8.07 19.31
CA THR A 194 -8.93 -9.46 19.35
C THR A 194 -7.93 -9.74 18.23
N CYS A 195 -6.72 -10.19 18.58
CA CYS A 195 -5.63 -10.46 17.66
C CYS A 195 -5.59 -11.94 17.24
N PHE A 196 -5.75 -12.19 15.94
CA PHE A 196 -5.72 -13.52 15.33
C PHE A 196 -4.46 -13.73 14.51
N ALA A 197 -3.63 -14.71 14.87
CA ALA A 197 -2.45 -15.06 14.11
C ALA A 197 -2.75 -16.16 13.08
N ALA A 198 -2.37 -15.93 11.83
CA ALA A 198 -2.37 -16.96 10.80
C ALA A 198 -1.26 -17.99 11.09
N HIS A 199 -1.66 -19.21 11.49
CA HIS A 199 -0.72 -20.25 11.91
C HIS A 199 -1.29 -21.66 11.65
N LEU A 200 -0.43 -22.60 11.20
CA LEU A 200 -0.84 -23.95 10.80
C LEU A 200 -1.55 -24.78 11.87
N LYS A 201 -1.27 -24.50 13.15
CA LYS A 201 -1.89 -25.17 14.31
C LYS A 201 -3.18 -24.50 14.79
N GLY A 202 -3.66 -23.43 14.11
CA GLY A 202 -4.84 -22.69 14.49
C GLY A 202 -6.16 -23.42 14.30
N GLU A 203 -7.25 -22.82 14.82
CA GLU A 203 -8.61 -23.21 14.50
C GLU A 203 -8.97 -22.82 13.06
N LEU A 204 -10.04 -23.39 12.51
CA LEU A 204 -10.48 -23.03 11.17
C LEU A 204 -10.90 -21.55 11.12
N TYR A 205 -10.38 -20.81 10.14
CA TYR A 205 -10.65 -19.38 9.97
C TYR A 205 -12.15 -19.04 9.87
N ASN A 206 -12.96 -19.96 9.37
CA ASN A 206 -14.40 -19.81 9.14
C ASN A 206 -15.26 -20.51 10.21
N SER A 207 -14.71 -20.82 11.38
CA SER A 207 -15.45 -21.43 12.51
C SER A 207 -16.35 -20.46 13.27
N GLY A 208 -16.50 -19.21 12.80
CA GLY A 208 -17.21 -18.15 13.50
C GLY A 208 -16.41 -17.49 14.63
N THR A 209 -15.12 -17.79 14.73
CA THR A 209 -14.25 -17.22 15.77
C THR A 209 -13.78 -15.81 15.49
N LEU A 210 -13.74 -15.37 14.20
CA LEU A 210 -13.39 -14.01 13.84
C LEU A 210 -14.47 -13.04 14.33
N THR A 211 -14.08 -12.18 15.26
CA THR A 211 -14.97 -11.21 15.90
C THR A 211 -15.12 -9.95 15.06
N LYS A 212 -16.07 -9.09 15.42
CA LYS A 212 -16.31 -7.82 14.73
C LYS A 212 -15.12 -6.86 14.82
N ASP A 213 -14.46 -6.82 16.01
CA ASP A 213 -13.25 -6.02 16.22
C ASP A 213 -12.04 -6.95 16.26
N CYS A 214 -11.31 -7.04 15.17
CA CYS A 214 -10.20 -7.96 15.06
C CYS A 214 -8.97 -7.36 14.37
N ALA A 215 -7.82 -7.94 14.71
CA ALA A 215 -6.56 -7.75 13.99
C ALA A 215 -6.07 -9.09 13.45
N LEU A 216 -5.72 -9.14 12.17
CA LEU A 216 -5.17 -10.30 11.49
C LEU A 216 -3.65 -10.17 11.43
N LEU A 217 -2.93 -11.00 12.17
CA LEU A 217 -1.46 -11.02 12.19
C LEU A 217 -0.96 -11.98 11.11
N ILE A 218 -0.26 -11.43 10.12
CA ILE A 218 0.22 -12.13 8.93
C ILE A 218 1.74 -12.05 8.89
N GLY A 219 2.39 -13.20 8.78
CA GLY A 219 3.84 -13.32 8.77
C GLY A 219 4.46 -13.33 7.38
N ASN A 220 5.78 -13.36 7.38
CA ASN A 220 6.65 -13.49 6.21
C ASN A 220 6.30 -14.75 5.38
N GLU A 221 6.50 -14.66 4.06
CA GLU A 221 6.14 -15.72 3.10
C GLU A 221 6.90 -17.05 3.35
N ALA A 222 8.15 -16.99 3.81
CA ALA A 222 8.98 -18.15 4.02
C ALA A 222 8.97 -18.63 5.49
N ASN A 223 8.99 -17.69 6.43
CA ASN A 223 9.21 -17.97 7.85
C ASN A 223 7.96 -17.82 8.72
N GLY A 224 6.85 -17.35 8.16
CA GLY A 224 5.66 -17.04 8.93
C GLY A 224 5.83 -15.85 9.88
N LEU A 225 5.01 -15.80 10.92
CA LEU A 225 5.15 -14.80 11.99
C LEU A 225 6.41 -15.05 12.82
N SER A 226 7.02 -13.99 13.32
CA SER A 226 8.04 -14.10 14.37
C SER A 226 7.39 -14.61 15.67
N ASP A 227 8.16 -15.35 16.45
CA ASP A 227 7.67 -15.87 17.75
C ASP A 227 7.19 -14.74 18.66
N GLU A 228 7.89 -13.60 18.64
CA GLU A 228 7.56 -12.40 19.41
C GLU A 228 6.16 -11.87 19.06
N VAL A 229 5.79 -11.83 17.78
CA VAL A 229 4.47 -11.39 17.31
C VAL A 229 3.43 -12.50 17.51
N ALA A 230 3.77 -13.75 17.20
CA ALA A 230 2.84 -14.88 17.33
C ALA A 230 2.39 -15.09 18.80
N ASN A 231 3.29 -14.92 19.75
CA ASN A 231 3.00 -15.05 21.20
C ASN A 231 2.09 -13.92 21.75
N LYS A 232 1.88 -12.85 20.99
CA LYS A 232 0.94 -11.78 21.35
C LYS A 232 -0.48 -12.02 20.83
N ALA A 233 -0.67 -13.01 19.96
CA ALA A 233 -2.00 -13.31 19.45
C ALA A 233 -2.89 -13.90 20.55
N ASP A 234 -4.17 -13.52 20.55
CA ASP A 234 -5.17 -14.10 21.43
C ASP A 234 -5.63 -15.46 20.92
N LYS A 235 -5.65 -15.65 19.59
CA LYS A 235 -6.06 -16.89 18.93
C LYS A 235 -5.22 -17.17 17.68
N LEU A 236 -5.11 -18.44 17.36
CA LEU A 236 -4.50 -18.91 16.13
C LEU A 236 -5.59 -19.36 15.15
N ILE A 237 -5.50 -18.95 13.89
CA ILE A 237 -6.41 -19.35 12.82
C ILE A 237 -5.65 -19.99 11.67
N LYS A 238 -6.29 -20.92 10.97
CA LYS A 238 -5.74 -21.56 9.77
C LYS A 238 -6.76 -21.65 8.65
N ILE A 239 -6.26 -21.56 7.43
CA ILE A 239 -6.99 -21.96 6.21
C ILE A 239 -6.61 -23.42 5.93
N PRO A 240 -7.59 -24.33 5.84
CA PRO A 240 -7.28 -25.76 5.63
C PRO A 240 -6.77 -26.01 4.21
N MET A 241 -5.73 -26.83 4.09
CA MET A 241 -5.19 -27.28 2.81
C MET A 241 -5.74 -28.68 2.51
N ALA A 242 -6.56 -28.83 1.48
CA ALA A 242 -7.09 -30.12 1.04
C ALA A 242 -6.10 -30.89 0.14
N GLY A 243 -5.11 -30.18 -0.44
CA GLY A 243 -4.10 -30.75 -1.32
C GLY A 243 -2.77 -31.04 -0.63
N LYS A 244 -1.70 -31.17 -1.43
CA LYS A 244 -0.33 -31.45 -0.95
C LYS A 244 0.49 -30.19 -0.63
N VAL A 245 -0.04 -29.00 -0.91
CA VAL A 245 0.66 -27.74 -0.62
C VAL A 245 0.64 -27.47 0.88
N GLU A 246 1.75 -26.98 1.40
CA GLU A 246 1.90 -26.70 2.84
C GLU A 246 1.24 -25.39 3.26
N SER A 247 1.17 -24.41 2.34
CA SER A 247 0.63 -23.07 2.61
C SER A 247 0.11 -22.41 1.34
N LEU A 248 -0.66 -21.31 1.51
CA LEU A 248 -1.03 -20.39 0.45
C LEU A 248 -0.02 -19.24 0.36
N ASN A 249 0.01 -18.56 -0.78
CA ASN A 249 0.66 -17.27 -0.91
C ASN A 249 0.11 -16.32 0.17
N ALA A 250 1.00 -15.52 0.79
CA ALA A 250 0.65 -14.64 1.92
C ALA A 250 -0.48 -13.66 1.59
N ALA A 251 -0.48 -13.06 0.39
CA ALA A 251 -1.55 -12.15 -0.02
C ALA A 251 -2.88 -12.87 -0.20
N ILE A 252 -2.88 -14.10 -0.72
CA ILE A 252 -4.10 -14.91 -0.86
C ILE A 252 -4.66 -15.30 0.50
N ALA A 253 -3.80 -15.80 1.41
CA ALA A 253 -4.22 -16.16 2.76
C ALA A 253 -4.80 -14.95 3.51
N THR A 254 -4.13 -13.80 3.40
CA THR A 254 -4.61 -12.54 3.98
C THR A 254 -5.96 -12.14 3.39
N SER A 255 -6.13 -12.23 2.08
CA SER A 255 -7.38 -11.89 1.39
C SER A 255 -8.56 -12.72 1.87
N ILE A 256 -8.39 -14.04 1.97
CA ILE A 256 -9.43 -14.95 2.47
C ILE A 256 -9.81 -14.58 3.91
N SER A 257 -8.81 -14.34 4.76
CA SER A 257 -9.03 -13.97 6.17
C SER A 257 -9.72 -12.61 6.33
N MET A 258 -9.35 -11.61 5.52
CA MET A 258 -10.00 -10.29 5.53
C MET A 258 -11.48 -10.39 5.17
N TYR A 259 -11.83 -11.12 4.10
CA TYR A 259 -13.22 -11.28 3.68
C TYR A 259 -14.05 -12.04 4.72
N GLU A 260 -13.48 -13.01 5.43
CA GLU A 260 -14.19 -13.68 6.53
C GLU A 260 -14.37 -12.75 7.73
N ALA A 261 -13.35 -11.97 8.09
CA ALA A 261 -13.41 -11.04 9.22
C ALA A 261 -14.37 -9.86 9.00
N THR A 262 -14.63 -9.48 7.75
CA THR A 262 -15.51 -8.34 7.39
C THR A 262 -16.90 -8.75 6.91
N ARG A 263 -17.18 -10.05 6.83
CA ARG A 263 -18.45 -10.66 6.38
C ARG A 263 -19.72 -10.38 7.21
#